data_2c0e59ef723ca21de3a0ef04d24e875f
#
_entry.id   2c0e59ef723ca21de3a0ef04d24e875f
#
_cell.length_a   1.000
_cell.length_b   1.000
_cell.length_c   1.000
_cell.angle_alpha   90.00
_cell.angle_beta   90.00
_cell.angle_gamma   90.00
#
_symmetry.space_group_name_H-M   'P 1'
#
loop_
_entity.id
_entity.type
_entity.pdbx_description
1 polymer ?
#
loop_
_entity_poly.entity_id
_entity_poly.type
_entity_poly.pdbx_seq_one_letter_code
_entity_poly.pdbx_strand_id
1 'polypeptide(L)'
;MKAYSTATPELTHTKKGITYININVVEQTITDEVTEQEITQFEYDSMPVVNGNFISAGIRAKYGWDDEIALINNYNADNTDADGEYAAYQAYRAEVKALFV
;
A
#
# COMPACT_ATOMS: atom_id res chain seq x y z
N MET A 1 6.74 2.83 2.32
CA MET A 1 8.02 3.04 1.63
C MET A 1 7.91 2.60 0.19
N LYS A 2 8.27 3.46 -0.73
CA LYS A 2 8.24 3.12 -2.15
C LYS A 2 9.44 2.25 -2.53
N ALA A 3 9.18 1.25 -3.35
CA ALA A 3 10.21 0.37 -3.89
C ALA A 3 10.00 0.18 -5.39
N TYR A 4 11.03 -0.23 -6.08
CA TYR A 4 11.00 -0.41 -7.53
C TYR A 4 11.64 -1.73 -7.90
N SER A 5 11.09 -2.39 -8.92
CA SER A 5 11.59 -3.68 -9.39
C SER A 5 11.34 -3.82 -10.89
N THR A 6 12.23 -4.51 -11.59
CA THR A 6 12.01 -4.87 -13.00
C THR A 6 11.16 -6.14 -13.15
N ALA A 7 10.99 -6.88 -12.08
CA ALA A 7 10.11 -8.05 -12.04
C ALA A 7 8.88 -7.74 -11.19
N THR A 8 7.76 -8.44 -11.46
CA THR A 8 6.56 -8.30 -10.64
C THR A 8 6.88 -8.68 -9.20
N PRO A 9 6.65 -7.78 -8.22
CA PRO A 9 6.95 -8.10 -6.83
C PRO A 9 6.00 -9.17 -6.28
N GLU A 10 6.54 -10.03 -5.43
CA GLU A 10 5.71 -10.99 -4.69
C GLU A 10 4.93 -10.25 -3.60
N LEU A 11 3.75 -10.74 -3.25
CA LEU A 11 2.93 -10.13 -2.21
C LEU A 11 3.67 -10.01 -0.88
N THR A 12 4.47 -11.02 -0.53
CA THR A 12 5.27 -11.02 0.70
C THR A 12 6.69 -11.45 0.41
N HIS A 13 7.64 -10.91 1.17
CA HIS A 13 9.02 -11.40 1.15
C HIS A 13 9.67 -11.19 2.51
N THR A 14 10.70 -11.97 2.80
CA THR A 14 11.46 -11.88 4.05
C THR A 14 12.91 -11.53 3.72
N LYS A 15 13.43 -10.51 4.40
CA LYS A 15 14.82 -10.07 4.25
C LYS A 15 15.38 -9.74 5.62
N LYS A 16 16.52 -10.35 5.95
CA LYS A 16 17.20 -10.15 7.25
C LYS A 16 16.27 -10.38 8.45
N GLY A 17 15.44 -11.41 8.37
CA GLY A 17 14.54 -11.79 9.45
C GLY A 17 13.27 -10.93 9.57
N ILE A 18 13.09 -9.96 8.69
CA ILE A 18 11.90 -9.10 8.67
C ILE A 18 11.05 -9.48 7.46
N THR A 19 9.76 -9.72 7.71
CA THR A 19 8.79 -9.96 6.64
C THR A 19 8.18 -8.65 6.19
N TYR A 20 8.10 -8.46 4.88
CA TYR A 20 7.52 -7.28 4.24
C TYR A 20 6.33 -7.71 3.39
N ILE A 21 5.36 -6.82 3.25
CA ILE A 21 4.33 -6.94 2.22
C ILE A 21 4.62 -5.94 1.11
N ASN A 22 4.30 -6.32 -0.13
CA ASN A 22 4.48 -5.48 -1.31
C ASN A 22 3.12 -5.30 -1.96
N ILE A 23 2.56 -4.10 -1.85
CA ILE A 23 1.20 -3.81 -2.32
C ILE A 23 1.17 -2.50 -3.08
N ASN A 24 0.01 -2.17 -3.64
CA ASN A 24 -0.20 -0.96 -4.43
C ASN A 24 0.76 -0.93 -5.63
N VAL A 25 0.87 -2.06 -6.32
CA VAL A 25 1.80 -2.24 -7.44
C VAL A 25 1.30 -1.50 -8.67
N VAL A 26 2.15 -0.66 -9.24
CA VAL A 26 1.88 0.07 -10.48
C VAL A 26 2.94 -0.26 -11.50
N GLU A 27 2.51 -0.70 -12.69
CA GLU A 27 3.42 -0.96 -13.80
C GLU A 27 3.74 0.35 -14.51
N GLN A 28 5.01 0.60 -14.74
CA GLN A 28 5.51 1.80 -15.42
C GLN A 28 6.42 1.40 -16.58
N THR A 29 6.34 2.14 -17.68
CA THR A 29 7.30 2.01 -18.78
C THR A 29 8.22 3.22 -18.72
N ILE A 30 9.52 2.97 -18.61
CA ILE A 30 10.56 4.01 -18.62
C ILE A 30 11.48 3.81 -19.83
N THR A 31 12.07 4.89 -20.28
CA THR A 31 13.03 4.85 -21.40
C THR A 31 14.44 5.00 -20.84
N ASP A 32 15.31 4.06 -21.18
CA ASP A 32 16.74 4.15 -20.84
C ASP A 32 17.39 5.22 -21.72
N GLU A 33 17.95 6.26 -21.11
CA GLU A 33 18.56 7.38 -21.83
C GLU A 33 19.82 6.98 -22.60
N VAL A 34 20.49 5.91 -22.19
CA VAL A 34 21.72 5.45 -22.81
C VAL A 34 21.44 4.56 -24.04
N THR A 35 20.52 3.61 -23.89
CA THR A 35 20.21 2.61 -24.93
C THR A 35 18.97 2.97 -25.75
N GLU A 36 18.19 3.95 -25.31
CA GLU A 36 16.89 4.33 -25.86
C GLU A 36 15.87 3.20 -25.91
N GLN A 37 16.07 2.17 -25.08
CA GLN A 37 15.16 1.05 -24.96
C GLN A 37 14.11 1.30 -23.89
N GLU A 38 12.91 0.82 -24.14
CA GLU A 38 11.85 0.84 -23.13
C GLU A 38 12.04 -0.29 -22.14
N ILE A 39 11.94 0.04 -20.86
CA ILE A 39 12.07 -0.91 -19.76
C ILE A 39 10.79 -0.87 -18.95
N THR A 40 10.22 -2.04 -18.65
CA THR A 40 9.08 -2.16 -17.74
C THR A 40 9.59 -2.20 -16.30
N GLN A 41 9.01 -1.35 -15.47
CA GLN A 41 9.36 -1.25 -14.05
C GLN A 41 8.08 -1.25 -13.23
N PHE A 42 8.16 -1.83 -12.04
CA PHE A 42 7.05 -1.84 -11.08
C PHE A 42 7.39 -0.94 -9.90
N GLU A 43 6.47 -0.05 -9.57
CA GLU A 43 6.51 0.75 -8.35
C GLU A 43 5.51 0.16 -7.37
N TYR A 44 5.90 0.02 -6.11
CA TYR A 44 5.03 -0.57 -5.11
C TYR A 44 5.39 -0.07 -3.71
N ASP A 45 4.47 -0.25 -2.77
CA ASP A 45 4.72 0.02 -1.37
C ASP A 45 5.23 -1.24 -0.68
N SER A 46 6.39 -1.16 -0.05
CA SER A 46 6.97 -2.25 0.74
C SER A 46 6.91 -1.88 2.21
N MET A 47 6.13 -2.64 2.99
CA MET A 47 5.88 -2.33 4.40
C MET A 47 6.29 -3.49 5.29
N PRO A 48 7.02 -3.23 6.39
CA PRO A 48 7.36 -4.27 7.33
C PRO A 48 6.13 -4.75 8.11
N VAL A 49 6.07 -6.06 8.33
CA VAL A 49 5.01 -6.68 9.11
C VAL A 49 5.48 -6.82 10.55
N VAL A 50 4.70 -6.29 11.48
CA VAL A 50 4.99 -6.35 12.92
C VAL A 50 4.04 -7.35 13.58
N ASN A 51 4.60 -8.31 14.33
CA ASN A 51 3.85 -9.34 15.05
C ASN A 51 2.88 -10.14 14.16
N GLY A 52 3.26 -10.36 12.89
CA GLY A 52 2.43 -11.12 11.95
C GLY A 52 1.16 -10.39 11.49
N ASN A 53 1.05 -9.10 11.72
CA ASN A 53 -0.14 -8.33 11.36
C ASN A 53 -0.03 -7.77 9.94
N PHE A 54 -0.33 -8.62 8.95
CA PHE A 54 -0.26 -8.26 7.53
C PHE A 54 -1.26 -7.18 7.14
N ILE A 55 -2.49 -7.27 7.66
CA ILE A 55 -3.55 -6.32 7.33
C ILE A 55 -3.18 -4.91 7.81
N SER A 56 -2.69 -4.80 9.05
CA SER A 56 -2.25 -3.51 9.58
C SER A 56 -1.13 -2.90 8.75
N ALA A 57 -0.14 -3.71 8.35
CA ALA A 57 0.95 -3.24 7.49
C ALA A 57 0.43 -2.69 6.17
N GLY A 58 -0.54 -3.37 5.56
CA GLY A 58 -1.16 -2.92 4.31
C GLY A 58 -1.91 -1.60 4.48
N ILE A 59 -2.64 -1.43 5.57
CA ILE A 59 -3.34 -0.17 5.86
C ILE A 59 -2.33 0.96 6.06
N ARG A 60 -1.24 0.70 6.81
CA ARG A 60 -0.19 1.71 7.08
C ARG A 60 0.54 2.15 5.82
N ALA A 61 0.51 1.38 4.73
CA ALA A 61 1.09 1.79 3.46
C ALA A 61 0.44 3.06 2.91
N LYS A 62 -0.83 3.30 3.21
CA LYS A 62 -1.59 4.44 2.70
C LYS A 62 -2.08 5.37 3.81
N TYR A 63 -2.42 4.84 4.98
CA TYR A 63 -2.96 5.60 6.11
C TYR A 63 -2.10 5.37 7.35
N GLY A 64 -1.52 6.43 7.89
CA GLY A 64 -0.88 6.37 9.20
C GLY A 64 -1.91 6.19 10.32
N TRP A 65 -1.45 5.89 11.52
CA TRP A 65 -2.33 5.73 12.67
C TRP A 65 -3.15 7.00 12.96
N ASP A 66 -2.49 8.16 12.90
CA ASP A 66 -3.15 9.44 13.17
C ASP A 66 -4.19 9.77 12.10
N ASP A 67 -3.89 9.47 10.85
CA ASP A 67 -4.81 9.69 9.73
C ASP A 67 -6.06 8.83 9.87
N GLU A 68 -5.87 7.56 10.24
CA GLU A 68 -6.98 6.62 10.44
C GLU A 68 -7.88 7.07 11.59
N ILE A 69 -7.28 7.45 12.70
CA ILE A 69 -8.03 7.92 13.88
C ILE A 69 -8.81 9.20 13.53
N ALA A 70 -8.19 10.14 12.81
CA ALA A 70 -8.84 11.37 12.40
C ALA A 70 -10.04 11.12 11.48
N LEU A 71 -9.90 10.21 10.52
CA LEU A 71 -10.99 9.84 9.62
C LEU A 71 -12.19 9.27 10.37
N ILE A 72 -11.92 8.35 11.29
CA ILE A 72 -12.97 7.71 12.10
C ILE A 72 -13.66 8.73 13.01
N ASN A 73 -12.89 9.57 13.70
CA ASN A 73 -13.43 10.57 14.61
C ASN A 73 -14.25 11.62 13.87
N ASN A 74 -13.77 12.09 12.72
CA ASN A 74 -14.50 13.08 11.94
C ASN A 74 -15.82 12.52 11.41
N TYR A 75 -15.83 11.28 10.95
CA TYR A 75 -17.05 10.63 10.51
C TYR A 75 -18.04 10.44 11.65
N ASN A 76 -17.58 9.99 12.82
CA ASN A 76 -18.44 9.80 13.98
C ASN A 76 -19.03 11.10 14.51
N ALA A 77 -18.29 12.19 14.43
CA ALA A 77 -18.75 13.49 14.91
C ALA A 77 -19.80 14.12 14.00
N ASP A 78 -19.63 13.99 12.69
CA ASP A 78 -20.43 14.72 11.70
C ASP A 78 -21.39 13.82 10.90
N ASN A 79 -21.09 12.55 10.80
CA ASN A 79 -21.89 11.55 10.09
C ASN A 79 -22.14 11.90 8.60
N THR A 80 -21.32 12.82 8.07
CA THR A 80 -21.42 13.22 6.67
C THR A 80 -20.16 12.85 5.95
N ASP A 81 -19.95 12.15 5.09
CA ASP A 81 -18.73 11.86 4.35
C ASP A 81 -18.68 12.71 3.06
N ALA A 82 -18.71 14.04 3.26
CA ALA A 82 -18.88 14.98 2.15
C ALA A 82 -17.82 14.82 1.05
N ASP A 83 -16.58 14.53 1.44
CA ASP A 83 -15.46 14.35 0.52
C ASP A 83 -15.27 12.89 0.08
N GLY A 84 -16.03 11.96 0.64
CA GLY A 84 -15.89 10.55 0.35
C GLY A 84 -14.63 9.90 0.92
N GLU A 85 -13.92 10.58 1.81
CA GLU A 85 -12.67 10.09 2.38
C GLU A 85 -12.85 8.85 3.24
N TYR A 86 -13.92 8.81 4.04
CA TYR A 86 -14.21 7.68 4.89
C TYR A 86 -14.59 6.44 4.07
N ALA A 87 -15.41 6.62 3.03
CA ALA A 87 -15.78 5.53 2.11
C ALA A 87 -14.54 4.98 1.38
N ALA A 88 -13.64 5.85 0.92
CA ALA A 88 -12.40 5.45 0.28
C ALA A 88 -11.51 4.66 1.24
N TYR A 89 -11.41 5.08 2.48
CA TYR A 89 -10.66 4.40 3.52
C TYR A 89 -11.23 2.99 3.78
N GLN A 90 -12.54 2.87 3.91
CA GLN A 90 -13.17 1.56 4.14
C GLN A 90 -13.00 0.62 2.94
N ALA A 91 -13.07 1.15 1.72
CA ALA A 91 -12.83 0.37 0.50
C ALA A 91 -11.38 -0.15 0.48
N TYR A 92 -10.42 0.69 0.82
CA TYR A 92 -9.02 0.28 0.88
C TYR A 92 -8.78 -0.80 1.93
N ARG A 93 -9.37 -0.67 3.11
CA ARG A 93 -9.29 -1.70 4.16
C ARG A 93 -9.83 -3.04 3.66
N ALA A 94 -10.96 -3.02 2.96
CA ALA A 94 -11.55 -4.24 2.42
C ALA A 94 -10.64 -4.90 1.38
N GLU A 95 -10.00 -4.11 0.52
CA GLU A 95 -9.03 -4.61 -0.47
C GLU A 95 -7.84 -5.27 0.22
N VAL A 96 -7.28 -4.62 1.25
CA VAL A 96 -6.14 -5.17 1.99
C VAL A 96 -6.53 -6.47 2.69
N LYS A 97 -7.69 -6.51 3.34
CA LYS A 97 -8.17 -7.73 4.00
C LYS A 97 -8.32 -8.88 3.02
N ALA A 98 -8.82 -8.60 1.82
CA ALA A 98 -9.00 -9.63 0.80
C ALA A 98 -7.69 -10.25 0.33
N LEU A 99 -6.58 -9.50 0.36
CA LEU A 99 -5.26 -10.00 -0.03
C LEU A 99 -4.70 -11.04 0.94
N PHE A 100 -5.10 -11.00 2.21
CA PHE A 100 -4.52 -11.81 3.28
C PHE A 100 -5.52 -12.77 3.95
N VAL A 101 -6.61 -13.03 3.32
CA VAL A 101 -7.63 -13.98 3.80
C VAL A 101 -7.43 -15.36 3.18
#